data_a2b832c88581c251b4135b6afc9f5123
#
_entry.id   a2b832c88581c251b4135b6afc9f5123
#
_cell.length_a   1.000
_cell.length_b   1.000
_cell.length_c   1.000
_cell.angle_alpha   90.00
_cell.angle_beta   90.00
_cell.angle_gamma   90.00
#
_symmetry.space_group_name_H-M   'P 1'
#
loop_
_entity.id
_entity.type
_entity.pdbx_description
1 polymer ?
#
loop_
_entity_poly.entity_id
_entity_poly.type
_entity_poly.pdbx_seq_one_letter_code
_entity_poly.pdbx_strand_id
1 'polypeptide(L)'
;MFTEERQGAIEKCLREKGKVRVKELSEKFQVTEDCIRKDLKTLENAGKLKRTYGGAILSQDYPLERDVVDRRNYHLDKKKTIAAKAFKLIKNNETIFLDISTTNIELAKLLAASDMRVVVVSNMIDILQILATNTAITAIGTGGTMYRTVNGFMGVAA
;
A
#
# COMPACT_ATOMS: atom_id res chain seq x y z
N MET A 1 17.73 -25.47 -0.54
CA MET A 1 17.14 -24.16 -0.28
C MET A 1 16.93 -24.00 1.22
N PHE A 2 17.52 -22.98 1.83
CA PHE A 2 17.40 -22.74 3.27
C PHE A 2 15.96 -22.30 3.65
N THR A 3 15.57 -22.53 4.89
CA THR A 3 14.19 -22.24 5.36
C THR A 3 13.83 -20.76 5.19
N GLU A 4 14.73 -19.85 5.54
CA GLU A 4 14.50 -18.42 5.44
C GLU A 4 14.33 -17.96 3.97
N GLU A 5 15.15 -18.47 3.07
CA GLU A 5 15.04 -18.20 1.62
C GLU A 5 13.72 -18.70 1.07
N ARG A 6 13.26 -19.88 1.51
CA ARG A 6 12.00 -20.48 1.08
C ARG A 6 10.81 -19.67 1.61
N GLN A 7 10.85 -19.25 2.87
CA GLN A 7 9.82 -18.40 3.46
C GLN A 7 9.73 -17.05 2.75
N GLY A 8 10.85 -16.42 2.42
CA GLY A 8 10.87 -15.20 1.62
C GLY A 8 10.29 -15.39 0.21
N ALA A 9 10.58 -16.53 -0.43
CA ALA A 9 10.02 -16.87 -1.74
C ALA A 9 8.51 -17.17 -1.66
N ILE A 10 8.02 -17.78 -0.57
CA ILE A 10 6.59 -17.99 -0.31
C ILE A 10 5.89 -16.63 -0.16
N GLU A 11 6.44 -15.71 0.63
CA GLU A 11 5.91 -14.36 0.79
C GLU A 11 5.81 -13.63 -0.56
N LYS A 12 6.85 -13.72 -1.39
CA LYS A 12 6.85 -13.14 -2.73
C LYS A 12 5.73 -13.72 -3.60
N CYS A 13 5.59 -15.04 -3.64
CA CYS A 13 4.51 -15.70 -4.38
C CYS A 13 3.13 -15.26 -3.89
N LEU A 14 2.98 -15.12 -2.57
CA LEU A 14 1.73 -14.70 -1.95
C LEU A 14 1.40 -13.25 -2.29
N ARG A 15 2.41 -12.35 -2.33
CA ARG A 15 2.25 -10.96 -2.76
C ARG A 15 1.81 -10.84 -4.23
N GLU A 16 2.39 -11.66 -5.10
CA GLU A 16 2.09 -11.64 -6.54
C GLU A 16 0.70 -12.22 -6.86
N LYS A 17 0.33 -13.32 -6.22
CA LYS A 17 -0.88 -14.10 -6.55
C LYS A 17 -2.08 -13.87 -5.59
N GLY A 18 -1.86 -13.23 -4.43
CA GLY A 18 -2.85 -13.05 -3.37
C GLY A 18 -3.17 -14.32 -2.57
N LYS A 19 -2.92 -15.50 -3.13
CA LYS A 19 -3.10 -16.82 -2.52
C LYS A 19 -2.06 -17.82 -3.00
N VAL A 20 -1.75 -18.81 -2.17
CA VAL A 20 -0.85 -19.92 -2.50
C VAL A 20 -1.43 -21.25 -2.01
N ARG A 21 -1.11 -22.35 -2.69
CA ARG A 21 -1.50 -23.71 -2.32
C ARG A 21 -0.29 -24.49 -1.85
N VAL A 22 -0.46 -25.30 -0.79
CA VAL A 22 0.61 -26.15 -0.22
C VAL A 22 1.20 -27.06 -1.29
N LYS A 23 0.36 -27.72 -2.10
CA LYS A 23 0.80 -28.63 -3.16
C LYS A 23 1.66 -27.91 -4.21
N GLU A 24 1.22 -26.76 -4.71
CA GLU A 24 1.97 -25.97 -5.70
C GLU A 24 3.33 -25.51 -5.17
N LEU A 25 3.38 -25.11 -3.89
CA LEU A 25 4.62 -24.70 -3.24
C LEU A 25 5.57 -25.87 -3.00
N SER A 26 5.04 -27.05 -2.61
CA SER A 26 5.86 -28.26 -2.39
C SER A 26 6.51 -28.72 -3.68
N GLU A 27 5.80 -28.72 -4.80
CA GLU A 27 6.31 -29.03 -6.12
C GLU A 27 7.36 -27.98 -6.59
N LYS A 28 7.03 -26.70 -6.43
CA LYS A 28 7.92 -25.58 -6.83
C LYS A 28 9.24 -25.58 -6.09
N PHE A 29 9.23 -25.84 -4.78
CA PHE A 29 10.43 -25.81 -3.95
C PHE A 29 11.07 -27.18 -3.73
N GLN A 30 10.48 -28.24 -4.28
CA GLN A 30 10.94 -29.64 -4.14
C GLN A 30 11.12 -30.07 -2.69
N VAL A 31 10.14 -29.75 -1.85
CA VAL A 31 10.06 -30.12 -0.44
C VAL A 31 8.71 -30.80 -0.14
N THR A 32 8.61 -31.50 0.97
CA THR A 32 7.35 -32.12 1.38
C THR A 32 6.27 -31.08 1.71
N GLU A 33 5.01 -31.45 1.54
CA GLU A 33 3.89 -30.58 1.95
C GLU A 33 3.95 -30.21 3.43
N ASP A 34 4.42 -31.11 4.30
CA ASP A 34 4.58 -30.82 5.73
C ASP A 34 5.64 -29.77 6.02
N CYS A 35 6.70 -29.72 5.20
CA CYS A 35 7.69 -28.66 5.26
C CYS A 35 7.03 -27.31 4.93
N ILE A 36 6.23 -27.25 3.87
CA ILE A 36 5.47 -26.04 3.50
C ILE A 36 4.47 -25.65 4.59
N ARG A 37 3.74 -26.63 5.17
CA ARG A 37 2.80 -26.34 6.27
C ARG A 37 3.48 -25.73 7.49
N LYS A 38 4.71 -26.19 7.83
CA LYS A 38 5.52 -25.59 8.90
C LYS A 38 5.95 -24.16 8.54
N ASP A 39 6.41 -23.92 7.33
CA ASP A 39 6.77 -22.57 6.88
C ASP A 39 5.57 -21.63 6.94
N LEU A 40 4.41 -22.05 6.41
CA LEU A 40 3.19 -21.25 6.46
C LEU A 40 2.74 -20.97 7.92
N LYS A 41 2.92 -21.93 8.85
CA LYS A 41 2.63 -21.71 10.27
C LYS A 41 3.56 -20.67 10.89
N THR A 42 4.84 -20.71 10.55
CA THR A 42 5.82 -19.71 11.02
C THR A 42 5.47 -18.31 10.50
N LEU A 43 5.13 -18.20 9.21
CA LEU A 43 4.74 -16.95 8.60
C LEU A 43 3.40 -16.41 9.13
N GLU A 44 2.45 -17.30 9.48
CA GLU A 44 1.19 -16.92 10.12
C GLU A 44 1.43 -16.38 11.53
N ASN A 45 2.27 -17.06 12.33
CA ASN A 45 2.64 -16.59 13.67
C ASN A 45 3.39 -15.24 13.64
N ALA A 46 4.10 -14.97 12.55
CA ALA A 46 4.72 -13.68 12.28
C ALA A 46 3.75 -12.64 11.70
N GLY A 47 2.45 -12.93 11.61
CA GLY A 47 1.42 -12.01 11.09
C GLY A 47 1.44 -11.80 9.57
N LYS A 48 2.27 -12.50 8.82
CA LYS A 48 2.54 -12.23 7.40
C LYS A 48 1.50 -12.81 6.44
N LEU A 49 0.70 -13.76 6.88
CA LEU A 49 -0.34 -14.42 6.10
C LEU A 49 -1.42 -15.03 7.01
N LYS A 50 -2.53 -15.44 6.41
CA LYS A 50 -3.55 -16.27 7.06
C LYS A 50 -3.64 -17.60 6.35
N ARG A 51 -3.50 -18.71 7.11
CA ARG A 51 -3.63 -20.06 6.55
C ARG A 51 -5.09 -20.38 6.24
N THR A 52 -5.28 -21.12 5.18
CA THR A 52 -6.57 -21.68 4.76
C THR A 52 -6.44 -23.19 4.59
N TYR A 53 -7.57 -23.88 4.37
CA TYR A 53 -7.55 -25.30 4.04
C TYR A 53 -6.75 -25.52 2.74
N GLY A 54 -5.57 -26.15 2.87
CA GLY A 54 -4.68 -26.48 1.75
C GLY A 54 -3.78 -25.35 1.24
N GLY A 55 -3.67 -24.20 1.94
CA GLY A 55 -2.81 -23.10 1.48
C GLY A 55 -2.74 -21.91 2.44
N ALA A 56 -2.50 -20.76 1.86
CA ALA A 56 -2.53 -19.48 2.57
C ALA A 56 -3.00 -18.34 1.66
N ILE A 57 -3.56 -17.32 2.28
CA ILE A 57 -3.92 -16.04 1.66
C ILE A 57 -3.19 -14.90 2.38
N LEU A 58 -3.06 -13.77 1.72
CA LEU A 58 -2.64 -12.55 2.41
C LEU A 58 -3.62 -12.28 3.56
N SER A 59 -3.12 -11.98 4.74
CA SER A 59 -3.97 -11.53 5.84
C SER A 59 -4.68 -10.26 5.40
N GLN A 60 -6.01 -10.20 5.53
CA GLN A 60 -6.78 -9.00 5.20
C GLN A 60 -6.47 -7.82 6.16
N ASP A 61 -5.91 -8.15 7.33
CA ASP A 61 -5.44 -7.16 8.31
C ASP A 61 -4.10 -6.50 7.91
N TYR A 62 -3.55 -6.89 6.74
CA TYR A 62 -2.23 -6.48 6.24
C TYR A 62 -2.19 -5.28 5.27
N PRO A 63 -3.26 -4.50 4.99
CA PRO A 63 -3.14 -3.31 4.15
C PRO A 63 -2.32 -2.18 4.79
N LEU A 64 -2.23 -2.16 6.14
CA LEU A 64 -1.54 -1.08 6.87
C LEU A 64 -0.06 -1.36 7.13
N GLU A 65 0.40 -2.62 7.06
CA GLU A 65 1.80 -2.99 7.33
C GLU A 65 2.70 -3.08 6.07
N ARG A 66 2.15 -3.00 4.86
CA ARG A 66 2.99 -2.73 3.71
C ARG A 66 3.46 -1.30 3.81
N ASP A 67 4.75 -1.13 4.03
CA ASP A 67 5.38 0.18 3.96
C ASP A 67 4.86 0.93 2.72
N VAL A 68 4.59 2.21 2.87
CA VAL A 68 4.19 3.08 1.75
C VAL A 68 5.11 2.89 0.55
N VAL A 69 6.42 2.64 0.80
CA VAL A 69 7.43 2.39 -0.22
C VAL A 69 7.05 1.17 -1.09
N ASP A 70 6.67 0.05 -0.49
CA ASP A 70 6.28 -1.16 -1.23
C ASP A 70 4.98 -0.96 -2.03
N ARG A 71 4.06 -0.17 -1.48
CA ARG A 71 2.78 0.12 -2.13
C ARG A 71 2.90 1.10 -3.29
N ARG A 72 3.92 1.98 -3.32
CA ARG A 72 4.08 3.01 -4.38
C ARG A 72 4.14 2.40 -5.77
N ASN A 73 4.93 1.37 -5.97
CA ASN A 73 5.15 0.75 -7.28
C ASN A 73 4.14 -0.34 -7.64
N TYR A 74 3.34 -0.82 -6.68
CA TYR A 74 2.35 -1.85 -6.92
C TYR A 74 1.16 -1.29 -7.71
N HIS A 75 0.91 -1.84 -8.90
CA HIS A 75 -0.15 -1.41 -9.84
C HIS A 75 -0.10 0.10 -10.19
N LEU A 76 1.11 0.64 -10.41
CA LEU A 76 1.30 2.08 -10.66
C LEU A 76 0.46 2.60 -11.83
N ASP A 77 0.35 1.85 -12.93
CA ASP A 77 -0.43 2.25 -14.12
C ASP A 77 -1.92 2.41 -13.80
N LYS A 78 -2.46 1.50 -12.99
CA LYS A 78 -3.86 1.60 -12.54
C LYS A 78 -4.07 2.83 -11.65
N LYS A 79 -3.14 3.11 -10.75
CA LYS A 79 -3.19 4.30 -9.89
C LYS A 79 -3.13 5.59 -10.69
N LYS A 80 -2.24 5.68 -11.67
CA LYS A 80 -2.17 6.83 -12.60
C LYS A 80 -3.47 7.00 -13.37
N THR A 81 -4.07 5.90 -13.82
CA THR A 81 -5.36 5.95 -14.53
C THR A 81 -6.48 6.46 -13.63
N ILE A 82 -6.54 5.98 -12.36
CA ILE A 82 -7.53 6.45 -11.37
C ILE A 82 -7.29 7.93 -11.06
N ALA A 83 -6.06 8.32 -10.79
CA ALA A 83 -5.68 9.69 -10.50
C ALA A 83 -6.06 10.65 -11.65
N ALA A 84 -5.79 10.26 -12.90
CA ALA A 84 -6.14 11.07 -14.08
C ALA A 84 -7.66 11.23 -14.24
N LYS A 85 -8.45 10.22 -13.91
CA LYS A 85 -9.91 10.33 -13.89
C LYS A 85 -10.41 11.25 -12.78
N ALA A 86 -9.88 11.09 -11.56
CA ALA A 86 -10.21 11.93 -10.42
C ALA A 86 -9.84 13.40 -10.68
N PHE A 87 -8.66 13.65 -11.25
CA PHE A 87 -8.21 15.00 -11.59
C PHE A 87 -9.20 15.75 -12.49
N LYS A 88 -9.82 15.08 -13.46
CA LYS A 88 -10.82 15.69 -14.36
C LYS A 88 -12.11 16.11 -13.66
N LEU A 89 -12.39 15.58 -12.48
CA LEU A 89 -13.59 15.91 -11.70
C LEU A 89 -13.38 17.12 -10.80
N ILE A 90 -12.11 17.48 -10.50
CA ILE A 90 -11.78 18.58 -9.60
C ILE A 90 -11.90 19.92 -10.35
N LYS A 91 -12.48 20.90 -9.68
CA LYS A 91 -12.66 22.25 -10.20
C LYS A 91 -11.86 23.27 -9.39
N ASN A 92 -11.56 24.43 -10.01
CA ASN A 92 -10.92 25.53 -9.29
C ASN A 92 -11.78 25.98 -8.10
N ASN A 93 -11.10 26.40 -7.04
CA ASN A 93 -11.68 26.88 -5.78
C ASN A 93 -12.42 25.82 -4.96
N GLU A 94 -12.25 24.53 -5.27
CA GLU A 94 -12.75 23.44 -4.42
C GLU A 94 -11.79 23.15 -3.28
N THR A 95 -12.36 22.64 -2.19
CA THR A 95 -11.61 22.02 -1.09
C THR A 95 -11.78 20.52 -1.19
N ILE A 96 -10.67 19.78 -1.26
CA ILE A 96 -10.66 18.32 -1.37
C ILE A 96 -9.87 17.71 -0.22
N PHE A 97 -10.29 16.51 0.20
CA PHE A 97 -9.56 15.71 1.18
C PHE A 97 -8.87 14.53 0.47
N LEU A 98 -7.57 14.41 0.64
CA LEU A 98 -6.78 13.29 0.15
C LEU A 98 -6.26 12.47 1.33
N ASP A 99 -6.90 11.34 1.58
CA ASP A 99 -6.52 10.40 2.63
C ASP A 99 -5.22 9.64 2.30
N ILE A 100 -4.66 8.95 3.29
CA ILE A 100 -3.45 8.12 3.18
C ILE A 100 -3.62 7.06 2.09
N SER A 101 -3.10 7.34 0.91
CA SER A 101 -3.16 6.43 -0.22
C SER A 101 -2.05 6.71 -1.24
N THR A 102 -1.39 5.64 -1.70
CA THR A 102 -0.43 5.76 -2.80
C THR A 102 -1.09 6.07 -4.15
N THR A 103 -2.40 5.92 -4.29
CA THR A 103 -3.17 6.41 -5.43
C THR A 103 -3.34 7.92 -5.36
N ASN A 104 -3.59 8.47 -4.17
CA ASN A 104 -3.69 9.89 -3.94
C ASN A 104 -2.35 10.61 -4.11
N ILE A 105 -1.21 9.93 -3.92
CA ILE A 105 0.11 10.46 -4.31
C ILE A 105 0.15 10.79 -5.80
N GLU A 106 -0.38 9.91 -6.67
CA GLU A 106 -0.40 10.16 -8.12
C GLU A 106 -1.34 11.32 -8.47
N LEU A 107 -2.45 11.49 -7.77
CA LEU A 107 -3.33 12.64 -7.92
C LEU A 107 -2.65 13.93 -7.45
N ALA A 108 -1.95 13.91 -6.32
CA ALA A 108 -1.20 15.06 -5.81
C ALA A 108 -0.13 15.52 -6.81
N LYS A 109 0.56 14.59 -7.50
CA LYS A 109 1.51 14.92 -8.56
C LYS A 109 0.85 15.65 -9.73
N LEU A 110 -0.35 15.23 -10.15
CA LEU A 110 -1.08 15.90 -11.22
C LEU A 110 -1.52 17.29 -10.80
N LEU A 111 -2.00 17.46 -9.58
CA LEU A 111 -2.37 18.76 -9.02
C LEU A 111 -1.15 19.67 -8.94
N ALA A 112 -0.02 19.19 -8.40
CA ALA A 112 1.20 19.97 -8.28
C ALA A 112 1.77 20.44 -9.63
N ALA A 113 1.52 19.68 -10.70
CA ALA A 113 1.94 20.02 -12.07
C ALA A 113 0.92 20.87 -12.84
N SER A 114 -0.18 21.30 -12.21
CA SER A 114 -1.26 22.05 -12.85
C SER A 114 -1.32 23.50 -12.36
N ASP A 115 -2.07 24.33 -13.08
CA ASP A 115 -2.36 25.73 -12.68
C ASP A 115 -3.65 25.84 -11.84
N MET A 116 -4.14 24.71 -11.30
CA MET A 116 -5.38 24.68 -10.52
C MET A 116 -5.20 25.38 -9.17
N ARG A 117 -6.22 26.13 -8.78
CA ARG A 117 -6.32 26.78 -7.47
C ARG A 117 -7.29 25.99 -6.61
N VAL A 118 -6.77 25.17 -5.71
CA VAL A 118 -7.57 24.32 -4.83
C VAL A 118 -6.99 24.32 -3.43
N VAL A 119 -7.84 24.03 -2.45
CA VAL A 119 -7.42 23.71 -1.08
C VAL A 119 -7.37 22.19 -0.95
N VAL A 120 -6.23 21.65 -0.57
CA VAL A 120 -6.08 20.21 -0.34
C VAL A 120 -5.80 19.97 1.14
N VAL A 121 -6.69 19.26 1.79
CA VAL A 121 -6.48 18.76 3.16
C VAL A 121 -5.95 17.33 3.06
N SER A 122 -4.90 17.00 3.81
CA SER A 122 -4.38 15.63 3.83
C SER A 122 -3.77 15.27 5.17
N ASN A 123 -3.89 13.99 5.52
CA ASN A 123 -3.21 13.37 6.65
C ASN A 123 -1.95 12.61 6.23
N MET A 124 -1.50 12.70 4.96
CA MET A 124 -0.32 12.03 4.43
C MET A 124 0.80 13.02 4.12
N ILE A 125 1.98 12.82 4.74
CA ILE A 125 3.14 13.72 4.59
C ILE A 125 3.63 13.77 3.15
N ASP A 126 3.67 12.65 2.43
CA ASP A 126 4.08 12.60 1.03
C ASP A 126 3.24 13.52 0.13
N ILE A 127 1.92 13.55 0.35
CA ILE A 127 1.00 14.40 -0.40
C ILE A 127 1.29 15.87 -0.11
N LEU A 128 1.43 16.22 1.17
CA LEU A 128 1.73 17.61 1.57
C LEU A 128 3.06 18.09 0.99
N GLN A 129 4.10 17.26 1.00
CA GLN A 129 5.40 17.59 0.42
C GLN A 129 5.33 17.82 -1.10
N ILE A 130 4.58 17.00 -1.83
CA ILE A 130 4.39 17.15 -3.27
C ILE A 130 3.65 18.46 -3.56
N LEU A 131 2.57 18.74 -2.84
CA LEU A 131 1.76 19.93 -3.07
C LEU A 131 2.48 21.22 -2.67
N ALA A 132 3.39 21.18 -1.70
CA ALA A 132 4.19 22.33 -1.27
C ALA A 132 5.07 22.91 -2.41
N THR A 133 5.27 22.18 -3.50
CA THR A 133 6.01 22.67 -4.68
C THR A 133 5.20 23.61 -5.57
N ASN A 134 3.88 23.70 -5.37
CA ASN A 134 2.99 24.55 -6.18
C ASN A 134 2.33 25.63 -5.31
N THR A 135 2.66 26.89 -5.58
CA THR A 135 2.18 28.05 -4.81
C THR A 135 0.70 28.40 -5.06
N ALA A 136 0.07 27.87 -6.11
CA ALA A 136 -1.35 28.06 -6.38
C ALA A 136 -2.26 27.15 -5.53
N ILE A 137 -1.67 26.13 -4.87
CA ILE A 137 -2.39 25.17 -4.04
C ILE A 137 -2.18 25.51 -2.57
N THR A 138 -3.27 25.59 -1.82
CA THR A 138 -3.20 25.63 -0.36
C THR A 138 -3.22 24.22 0.19
N ALA A 139 -2.12 23.73 0.74
CA ALA A 139 -2.02 22.43 1.36
C ALA A 139 -2.17 22.54 2.89
N ILE A 140 -3.12 21.80 3.46
CA ILE A 140 -3.42 21.77 4.89
C ILE A 140 -3.19 20.36 5.43
N GLY A 141 -2.29 20.21 6.41
CA GLY A 141 -2.09 18.96 7.14
C GLY A 141 -3.06 18.87 8.32
N THR A 142 -3.67 17.71 8.53
CA THR A 142 -4.58 17.47 9.67
C THR A 142 -3.86 17.52 11.03
N GLY A 143 -2.56 17.17 11.04
CA GLY A 143 -1.84 16.90 12.27
C GLY A 143 -2.23 15.55 12.89
N GLY A 144 -1.88 15.33 14.17
CA GLY A 144 -2.16 14.09 14.89
C GLY A 144 -0.93 13.24 15.17
N THR A 145 -1.13 11.97 15.53
CA THR A 145 -0.04 11.02 15.78
C THR A 145 0.53 10.48 14.47
N MET A 146 1.83 10.64 14.29
CA MET A 146 2.50 10.15 13.07
C MET A 146 2.75 8.65 13.13
N TYR A 147 2.35 7.95 12.07
CA TYR A 147 2.63 6.54 11.85
C TYR A 147 3.59 6.36 10.68
N ARG A 148 4.77 5.80 10.96
CA ARG A 148 5.87 5.65 9.98
C ARG A 148 5.50 4.75 8.80
N THR A 149 4.79 3.65 9.04
CA THR A 149 4.40 2.66 8.02
C THR A 149 3.53 3.24 6.90
N VAL A 150 2.79 4.29 7.21
CA VAL A 150 1.90 4.97 6.25
C VAL A 150 2.39 6.37 5.89
N ASN A 151 3.46 6.83 6.52
CA ASN A 151 4.02 8.19 6.41
C ASN A 151 2.94 9.27 6.54
N GLY A 152 2.14 9.17 7.60
CA GLY A 152 1.02 10.09 7.79
C GLY A 152 0.48 10.08 9.21
N PHE A 153 -0.51 10.94 9.41
CA PHE A 153 -1.15 11.14 10.71
C PHE A 153 -2.41 10.28 10.82
N MET A 154 -2.60 9.68 12.00
CA MET A 154 -3.77 8.86 12.31
C MET A 154 -4.20 9.09 13.76
N GLY A 155 -5.43 8.67 14.08
CA GLY A 155 -6.00 8.77 15.41
C GLY A 155 -7.07 9.85 15.53
N VAL A 156 -7.60 10.03 16.74
CA VAL A 156 -8.75 10.93 17.01
C VAL A 156 -8.41 12.41 16.77
N ALA A 157 -7.13 12.76 16.73
CA ALA A 157 -6.64 14.12 16.52
C ALA A 157 -6.13 14.37 15.08
N ALA A 158 -6.36 13.41 14.15
CA ALA A 158 -5.93 13.54 12.76
C ALA A 158 -7.07 13.94 11.84
#